data_ae49f365642b994a0e15a8a4728aff05
#
_entry.id   ae49f365642b994a0e15a8a4728aff05
#
_cell.length_a   1.000
_cell.length_b   1.000
_cell.length_c   1.000
_cell.angle_alpha   90.00
_cell.angle_beta   90.00
_cell.angle_gamma   90.00
#
_symmetry.space_group_name_H-M   'P 1'
#
loop_
_entity.id
_entity.type
_entity.pdbx_description
1 polymer ?
#
loop_
_entity_poly.entity_id
_entity_poly.type
_entity_poly.pdbx_seq_one_letter_code
_entity_poly.pdbx_strand_id
1 'polypeptide(L)'
;MALKWEFPGGKIEPGETAEQALARELEEELGIHARIGEPIIRIVHNYRNGGAVDLQFFAVRTFEGELENRIFNEIRWTQLRDLPTYDFLAADRGLIRDLAEGKVNLPD
;
A
#
# COMPACT_ATOMS: atom_id res chain seq x y z
N MET A 1 -20.80 -0.19 7.58
CA MET A 1 -20.01 -0.02 6.35
C MET A 1 -19.31 -1.31 5.98
N ALA A 2 -19.30 -1.62 4.70
CA ALA A 2 -18.54 -2.77 4.21
C ALA A 2 -17.04 -2.51 4.38
N LEU A 3 -16.31 -3.54 4.82
CA LEU A 3 -14.87 -3.49 4.93
C LEU A 3 -14.24 -3.58 3.54
N LYS A 4 -13.20 -2.80 3.32
CA LYS A 4 -12.44 -2.79 2.08
C LYS A 4 -11.02 -3.26 2.31
N TRP A 5 -10.43 -3.87 1.29
CA TRP A 5 -9.01 -4.19 1.29
C TRP A 5 -8.20 -2.95 0.95
N GLU A 6 -7.02 -2.85 1.52
CA GLU A 6 -6.10 -1.75 1.25
C GLU A 6 -4.65 -2.22 1.40
N PHE A 7 -3.74 -1.48 0.81
CA PHE A 7 -2.32 -1.67 1.05
C PHE A 7 -1.94 -1.10 2.41
N PRO A 8 -0.98 -1.71 3.12
CA PRO A 8 -0.50 -1.14 4.37
C PRO A 8 0.22 0.18 4.12
N GLY A 9 0.15 1.09 5.08
CA GLY A 9 0.77 2.40 5.01
C GLY A 9 -0.07 3.44 5.72
N GLY A 10 0.32 4.70 5.59
CA GLY A 10 -0.39 5.78 6.24
C GLY A 10 0.13 7.15 5.81
N LYS A 11 -0.19 8.15 6.60
CA LYS A 11 0.14 9.54 6.29
C LYS A 11 1.61 9.85 6.58
N ILE A 12 2.19 10.69 5.71
CA ILE A 12 3.51 11.26 5.94
C ILE A 12 3.38 12.36 6.98
N GLU A 13 4.13 12.26 8.07
CA GLU A 13 4.13 13.27 9.13
C GLU A 13 5.16 14.36 8.85
N PRO A 14 5.02 15.54 9.47
CA PRO A 14 6.01 16.62 9.29
C PRO A 14 7.42 16.14 9.64
N GLY A 15 8.37 16.44 8.77
CA GLY A 15 9.77 16.05 8.95
C GLY A 15 10.12 14.66 8.47
N GLU A 16 9.15 13.88 7.98
CA GLU A 16 9.40 12.56 7.40
C GLU A 16 9.50 12.62 5.89
N THR A 17 10.34 11.74 5.32
CA THR A 17 10.22 11.41 3.89
C THR A 17 9.10 10.39 3.72
N ALA A 18 8.65 10.17 2.49
CA ALA A 18 7.65 9.15 2.19
C ALA A 18 8.14 7.76 2.61
N GLU A 19 9.41 7.45 2.37
CA GLU A 19 10.03 6.18 2.74
C GLU A 19 10.07 5.98 4.26
N GLN A 20 10.41 7.03 4.99
CA GLN A 20 10.43 6.98 6.46
C GLN A 20 9.03 6.76 7.04
N ALA A 21 8.04 7.43 6.45
CA ALA A 21 6.65 7.26 6.87
C ALA A 21 6.17 5.83 6.65
N LEU A 22 6.47 5.26 5.49
CA LEU A 22 6.07 3.89 5.18
C LEU A 22 6.75 2.89 6.12
N ALA A 23 8.05 3.05 6.38
CA ALA A 23 8.76 2.17 7.31
C ALA A 23 8.15 2.23 8.70
N ARG A 24 7.82 3.42 9.19
CA ARG A 24 7.16 3.62 10.49
C ARG A 24 5.78 2.95 10.53
N GLU A 25 4.97 3.16 9.51
CA GLU A 25 3.62 2.60 9.44
C GLU A 25 3.65 1.06 9.38
N LEU A 26 4.59 0.48 8.63
CA LEU A 26 4.71 -0.98 8.56
C LEU A 26 5.13 -1.57 9.91
N GLU A 27 5.97 -0.87 10.67
CA GLU A 27 6.31 -1.30 12.03
C GLU A 27 5.09 -1.22 12.95
N GLU A 28 4.36 -0.12 12.91
CA GLU A 28 3.16 0.09 13.75
C GLU A 28 2.05 -0.90 13.43
N GLU A 29 1.80 -1.15 12.15
CA GLU A 29 0.67 -1.96 11.69
C GLU A 29 0.98 -3.46 11.62
N LEU A 30 2.20 -3.83 11.26
CA LEU A 30 2.58 -5.20 10.96
C LEU A 30 3.76 -5.73 11.78
N GLY A 31 4.36 -4.91 12.61
CA GLY A 31 5.45 -5.34 13.49
C GLY A 31 6.76 -5.68 12.80
N ILE A 32 6.97 -5.19 11.59
CA ILE A 32 8.17 -5.49 10.81
C ILE A 32 9.05 -4.27 10.62
N HIS A 33 10.34 -4.51 10.43
CA HIS A 33 11.31 -3.49 10.03
C HIS A 33 11.60 -3.64 8.55
N ALA A 34 10.85 -2.90 7.74
CA ALA A 34 10.92 -3.02 6.29
C ALA A 34 12.04 -2.18 5.71
N ARG A 35 12.72 -2.74 4.73
CA ARG A 35 13.64 -1.97 3.89
C ARG A 35 12.84 -1.45 2.70
N ILE A 36 12.59 -0.15 2.68
CA ILE A 36 11.80 0.47 1.62
C ILE A 36 12.66 0.53 0.36
N GLY A 37 12.13 -0.03 -0.72
CA GLY A 37 12.81 -0.09 -2.00
C GLY A 37 12.42 1.04 -2.92
N GLU A 38 12.39 0.75 -4.22
CA GLU A 38 12.16 1.75 -5.25
C GLU A 38 10.70 2.19 -5.30
N PRO A 39 10.44 3.48 -5.62
CA PRO A 39 9.07 3.91 -5.88
C PRO A 39 8.51 3.21 -7.12
N ILE A 40 7.26 2.77 -7.02
CA ILE A 40 6.57 2.09 -8.11
C ILE A 40 5.72 3.09 -8.89
N ILE A 41 4.86 3.81 -8.19
CA ILE A 41 3.91 4.73 -8.82
C ILE A 41 3.41 5.75 -7.80
N ARG A 42 3.01 6.92 -8.29
CA ARG A 42 2.35 7.95 -7.52
C ARG A 42 1.00 8.25 -8.16
N ILE A 43 -0.05 8.24 -7.36
CA ILE A 43 -1.43 8.43 -7.82
C ILE A 43 -2.07 9.55 -7.01
N VAL A 44 -2.70 10.50 -7.71
CA VAL A 44 -3.56 11.49 -7.06
C VAL A 44 -5.00 11.12 -7.38
N HIS A 45 -5.76 10.79 -6.34
CA HIS A 45 -7.16 10.42 -6.47
C HIS A 45 -8.04 11.55 -5.94
N ASN A 46 -8.97 12.00 -6.76
CA ASN A 46 -9.90 13.05 -6.39
C ASN A 46 -11.26 12.43 -6.05
N TYR A 47 -11.78 12.79 -4.89
CA TYR A 47 -13.10 12.32 -4.46
C TYR A 47 -14.19 13.25 -4.97
N ARG A 48 -15.39 12.72 -5.16
CA ARG A 48 -16.54 13.48 -5.63
C ARG A 48 -16.93 14.62 -4.70
N ASN A 49 -16.68 14.47 -3.41
CA ASN A 49 -17.02 15.47 -2.40
C ASN A 49 -15.98 16.59 -2.27
N GLY A 50 -15.01 16.63 -3.17
CA GLY A 50 -14.03 17.70 -3.23
C GLY A 50 -12.70 17.45 -2.55
N GLY A 51 -12.52 16.33 -1.88
CA GLY A 51 -11.22 15.97 -1.30
C GLY A 51 -10.31 15.27 -2.31
N ALA A 52 -9.02 15.21 -2.00
CA ALA A 52 -8.04 14.49 -2.81
C ALA A 52 -7.04 13.79 -1.91
N VAL A 53 -6.47 12.69 -2.39
CA VAL A 53 -5.38 11.99 -1.73
C VAL A 53 -4.25 11.75 -2.73
N ASP A 54 -3.01 11.95 -2.26
CA ASP A 54 -1.79 11.73 -3.02
C ASP A 54 -1.12 10.48 -2.48
N LEU A 55 -1.15 9.40 -3.25
CA LEU A 55 -0.66 8.10 -2.84
C LEU A 55 0.68 7.80 -3.52
N GLN A 56 1.66 7.39 -2.72
CA GLN A 56 2.96 6.95 -3.22
C GLN A 56 3.14 5.49 -2.83
N PHE A 57 3.46 4.65 -3.81
CA PHE A 57 3.64 3.21 -3.63
C PHE A 57 5.09 2.83 -3.85
N PHE A 58 5.60 1.98 -2.96
CA PHE A 58 7.00 1.53 -2.98
C PHE A 58 7.08 0.01 -2.99
N ALA A 59 8.13 -0.50 -3.61
CA ALA A 59 8.45 -1.92 -3.48
C ALA A 59 9.11 -2.16 -2.12
N VAL A 60 8.73 -3.25 -1.46
CA VAL A 60 9.39 -3.74 -0.25
C VAL A 60 9.75 -5.19 -0.50
N ARG A 61 11.02 -5.45 -0.74
CA ARG A 61 11.49 -6.82 -1.06
C ARG A 61 11.91 -7.59 0.17
N THR A 62 12.43 -6.88 1.18
CA THR A 62 12.96 -7.50 2.38
C THR A 62 12.47 -6.77 3.61
N PHE A 63 12.30 -7.53 4.68
CA PHE A 63 11.98 -6.97 5.99
C PHE A 63 12.53 -7.91 7.06
N GLU A 64 12.74 -7.36 8.26
CA GLU A 64 13.11 -8.15 9.43
C GLU A 64 11.92 -8.26 10.37
N GLY A 65 11.81 -9.39 11.06
CA GLY A 65 10.72 -9.67 11.98
C GLY A 65 9.64 -10.52 11.34
N GLU A 66 8.67 -10.92 12.14
CA GLU A 66 7.53 -11.70 11.70
C GLU A 66 6.32 -10.78 11.51
N LEU A 67 5.58 -10.99 10.42
CA LEU A 67 4.35 -10.26 10.17
C LEU A 67 3.33 -10.53 11.25
N GLU A 68 2.89 -9.46 11.91
CA GLU A 68 1.83 -9.49 12.92
C GLU A 68 0.70 -8.58 12.46
N ASN A 69 -0.52 -9.08 12.54
CA ASN A 69 -1.68 -8.22 12.29
C ASN A 69 -2.03 -7.47 13.57
N ARG A 70 -1.60 -6.22 13.67
CA ARG A 70 -1.81 -5.40 14.88
C ARG A 70 -3.08 -4.58 14.86
N ILE A 71 -3.59 -4.24 13.66
CA ILE A 71 -4.72 -3.30 13.55
C ILE A 71 -5.79 -3.70 12.53
N PHE A 72 -5.52 -4.63 11.62
CA PHE A 72 -6.43 -4.97 10.54
C PHE A 72 -7.36 -6.12 10.93
N ASN A 73 -8.51 -6.22 10.28
CA ASN A 73 -9.37 -7.38 10.42
C ASN A 73 -8.72 -8.64 9.87
N GLU A 74 -7.98 -8.49 8.79
CA GLU A 74 -7.27 -9.59 8.14
C GLU A 74 -6.09 -9.03 7.36
N ILE A 75 -4.97 -9.78 7.32
CA ILE A 75 -3.87 -9.53 6.40
C ILE A 75 -3.69 -10.77 5.53
N ARG A 76 -3.28 -10.58 4.28
CA ARG A 76 -3.14 -11.71 3.35
C ARG A 76 -2.07 -11.43 2.31
N TRP A 77 -1.24 -12.44 2.04
CA TRP A 77 -0.39 -12.48 0.88
C TRP A 77 -1.22 -12.90 -0.33
N THR A 78 -1.05 -12.23 -1.47
CA THR A 78 -1.77 -12.58 -2.67
C THR A 78 -0.90 -12.34 -3.91
N GLN A 79 -1.17 -13.05 -4.97
CA GLN A 79 -0.52 -12.83 -6.25
C GLN A 79 -1.15 -11.62 -6.93
N LEU A 80 -0.35 -10.90 -7.72
CA LEU A 80 -0.82 -9.69 -8.38
C LEU A 80 -2.05 -9.94 -9.27
N ARG A 81 -2.08 -11.06 -9.98
CA ARG A 81 -3.21 -11.41 -10.86
C ARG A 81 -4.52 -11.63 -10.11
N ASP A 82 -4.44 -11.93 -8.81
CA ASP A 82 -5.62 -12.21 -7.99
C ASP A 82 -6.14 -10.97 -7.26
N LEU A 83 -5.41 -9.86 -7.30
CA LEU A 83 -5.82 -8.62 -6.63
C LEU A 83 -7.23 -8.15 -7.01
N PRO A 84 -7.65 -8.21 -8.29
CA PRO A 84 -9.00 -7.75 -8.65
C PRO A 84 -10.14 -8.56 -8.03
N THR A 85 -9.86 -9.73 -7.46
CA THR A 85 -10.90 -10.53 -6.77
C THR A 85 -11.26 -9.96 -5.41
N TYR A 86 -10.49 -9.03 -4.88
CA TYR A 86 -10.70 -8.40 -3.59
C TYR A 86 -11.37 -7.03 -3.77
N ASP A 87 -12.21 -6.66 -2.82
CA ASP A 87 -12.91 -5.38 -2.84
C ASP A 87 -12.02 -4.29 -2.22
N PHE A 88 -11.23 -3.66 -3.06
CA PHE A 88 -10.30 -2.60 -2.65
C PHE A 88 -10.96 -1.23 -2.54
N LEU A 89 -10.33 -0.33 -1.78
CA LEU A 89 -10.69 1.07 -1.75
C LEU A 89 -10.68 1.66 -3.16
N ALA A 90 -11.62 2.58 -3.42
CA ALA A 90 -11.77 3.19 -4.75
C ALA A 90 -10.46 3.81 -5.28
N ALA A 91 -9.69 4.44 -4.40
CA ALA A 91 -8.43 5.08 -4.79
C ALA A 91 -7.40 4.09 -5.34
N ASP A 92 -7.49 2.81 -4.96
CA ASP A 92 -6.53 1.77 -5.35
C ASP A 92 -6.95 0.97 -6.58
N ARG A 93 -8.20 1.07 -7.01
CA ARG A 93 -8.75 0.16 -8.05
C ARG A 93 -8.03 0.24 -9.39
N GLY A 94 -7.62 1.43 -9.82
CA GLY A 94 -6.87 1.58 -11.06
C GLY A 94 -5.52 0.88 -10.99
N LEU A 95 -4.80 1.06 -9.89
CA LEU A 95 -3.53 0.40 -9.65
C LEU A 95 -3.69 -1.12 -9.58
N ILE A 96 -4.73 -1.60 -8.88
CA ILE A 96 -5.00 -3.03 -8.75
C ILE A 96 -5.16 -3.67 -10.12
N ARG A 97 -5.93 -3.06 -11.00
CA ARG A 97 -6.11 -3.55 -12.36
C ARG A 97 -4.80 -3.56 -13.14
N ASP A 98 -4.04 -2.47 -13.05
CA ASP A 98 -2.78 -2.35 -13.78
C ASP A 98 -1.72 -3.33 -13.28
N LEU A 99 -1.66 -3.57 -11.98
CA LEU A 99 -0.78 -4.59 -11.41
C LEU A 99 -1.16 -6.00 -11.90
N ALA A 100 -2.46 -6.31 -11.90
CA ALA A 100 -2.95 -7.62 -12.34
C ALA A 100 -2.68 -7.88 -13.82
N GLU A 101 -2.72 -6.84 -14.65
CA GLU A 101 -2.50 -6.91 -16.10
C GLU A 101 -1.04 -6.76 -16.51
N GLY A 102 -0.13 -6.58 -15.55
CA GLY A 102 1.29 -6.42 -15.83
C GLY A 102 1.67 -5.08 -16.48
N LYS A 103 0.87 -4.05 -16.27
CA LYS A 103 1.08 -2.72 -16.84
C LYS A 103 1.93 -1.79 -15.97
N VAL A 104 2.30 -2.23 -14.78
CA VAL A 104 3.14 -1.45 -13.88
C VAL A 104 4.55 -2.01 -13.91
N ASN A 105 5.53 -1.13 -14.10
CA ASN A 105 6.93 -1.52 -14.05
C ASN A 105 7.33 -1.77 -12.60
N LEU A 106 7.56 -3.04 -12.27
CA LEU A 106 8.03 -3.42 -10.95
C LEU A 106 9.54 -3.64 -10.99
N PRO A 107 10.28 -3.20 -9.98
CA PRO A 107 11.71 -3.45 -9.91
C PRO A 107 11.97 -4.96 -9.72
N ASP A 108 13.04 -5.42 -10.31
CA ASP A 108 13.45 -6.84 -10.26
C ASP A 108 13.89 -7.28 -8.85
#